data_9eb6362988f531461d84b7191f785c8a
#
_entry.id   9eb6362988f531461d84b7191f785c8a
#
_cell.length_a   1.000
_cell.length_b   1.000
_cell.length_c   1.000
_cell.angle_alpha   90.00
_cell.angle_beta   90.00
_cell.angle_gamma   90.00
#
_symmetry.space_group_name_H-M   'P 1'
#
loop_
_entity.id
_entity.type
_entity.pdbx_description
1 polymer ?
#
loop_
_entity_poly.entity_id
_entity_poly.type
_entity_poly.pdbx_seq_one_letter_code
_entity_poly.pdbx_strand_id
1 'polypeptide(L)'
;MPTKKPLSFEGVHQFLRTLFADDLLAPRVLSLAGATLGMIESASLGVAMIGQGLALARGRLTKHAVKQVDRLLSNPGIDVDALLVHWVPYVVGSRSSITVAMDWTSFDADGQTTIMLSLLCSHGRATPLAWLTVETATLKDRRNDYEYQVLVRLAEVLPAGVRVRIVADRGFGDQKLYRVLTDELKFDFVIRFRGNILVTAATARHGRRPSGSEQVDAHACCAAPRSPLLAIQSALWCACRRRT
;
A
#
# COMPACT_ATOMS: atom_id res chain seq x y z
N MET A 1 -3.73 28.67 -17.69
CA MET A 1 -3.59 27.32 -17.18
C MET A 1 -2.49 26.62 -17.96
N PRO A 2 -1.47 26.01 -17.34
CA PRO A 2 -0.46 25.28 -18.09
C PRO A 2 -1.12 24.08 -18.75
N THR A 3 -1.07 24.02 -20.08
CA THR A 3 -1.52 22.88 -20.86
C THR A 3 -0.67 21.66 -20.46
N LYS A 4 -1.25 20.69 -19.76
CA LYS A 4 -0.58 19.41 -19.46
C LYS A 4 -0.18 18.78 -20.79
N LYS A 5 1.12 18.70 -21.03
CA LYS A 5 1.66 17.99 -22.21
C LYS A 5 1.12 16.54 -22.16
N PRO A 6 0.54 16.03 -23.26
CA PRO A 6 0.04 14.66 -23.27
C PRO A 6 1.18 13.70 -22.92
N LEU A 7 0.86 12.67 -22.14
CA LEU A 7 1.84 11.68 -21.73
C LEU A 7 2.31 10.90 -22.96
N SER A 8 3.59 11.01 -23.30
CA SER A 8 4.17 10.33 -24.46
C SER A 8 4.83 9.01 -24.06
N PHE A 9 4.91 8.07 -24.99
CA PHE A 9 5.65 6.82 -24.77
C PHE A 9 7.09 7.08 -24.33
N GLU A 10 7.76 8.04 -24.96
CA GLU A 10 9.15 8.39 -24.64
C GLU A 10 9.27 8.91 -23.19
N GLY A 11 8.32 9.72 -22.75
CA GLY A 11 8.28 10.21 -21.36
C GLY A 11 8.10 9.06 -20.35
N VAL A 12 7.20 8.12 -20.63
CA VAL A 12 7.00 6.93 -19.77
C VAL A 12 8.23 6.04 -19.81
N HIS A 13 8.80 5.80 -20.98
CA HIS A 13 9.99 4.97 -21.15
C HIS A 13 11.20 5.57 -20.40
N GLN A 14 11.46 6.87 -20.57
CA GLN A 14 12.54 7.55 -19.88
C GLN A 14 12.38 7.50 -18.37
N PHE A 15 11.16 7.71 -17.85
CA PHE A 15 10.86 7.60 -16.44
C PHE A 15 11.18 6.19 -15.89
N LEU A 16 10.66 5.15 -16.55
CA LEU A 16 10.90 3.78 -16.12
C LEU A 16 12.35 3.34 -16.26
N ARG A 17 13.05 3.87 -17.25
CA ARG A 17 14.49 3.68 -17.41
C ARG A 17 15.29 4.27 -16.26
N THR A 18 14.95 5.49 -15.85
CA THR A 18 15.61 6.14 -14.71
C THR A 18 15.38 5.36 -13.41
N LEU A 19 14.24 4.68 -13.30
CA LEU A 19 13.87 3.99 -12.07
C LEU A 19 14.35 2.53 -12.01
N PHE A 20 14.39 1.82 -13.15
CA PHE A 20 14.56 0.36 -13.17
C PHE A 20 15.64 -0.15 -14.15
N ALA A 21 16.48 0.72 -14.72
CA ALA A 21 17.46 0.26 -15.71
C ALA A 21 18.55 -0.65 -15.14
N ASP A 22 18.80 -0.57 -13.83
CA ASP A 22 19.80 -1.40 -13.16
C ASP A 22 19.30 -2.83 -12.90
N ASP A 23 17.99 -3.02 -12.77
CA ASP A 23 17.36 -4.32 -12.46
C ASP A 23 16.72 -4.99 -13.67
N LEU A 24 16.28 -4.20 -14.64
CA LEU A 24 15.59 -4.69 -15.81
C LEU A 24 16.40 -4.50 -17.10
N LEU A 25 16.53 -5.56 -17.86
CA LEU A 25 17.09 -5.48 -19.21
C LEU A 25 16.28 -4.48 -20.06
N ALA A 26 16.96 -3.71 -20.92
CA ALA A 26 16.34 -2.67 -21.77
C ALA A 26 15.07 -3.12 -22.53
N PRO A 27 14.98 -4.34 -23.11
CA PRO A 27 13.75 -4.81 -23.75
C PRO A 27 12.57 -4.98 -22.76
N ARG A 28 12.84 -5.30 -21.48
CA ARG A 28 11.81 -5.41 -20.43
C ARG A 28 11.31 -4.05 -20.02
N VAL A 29 12.21 -3.07 -19.81
CA VAL A 29 11.85 -1.67 -19.55
C VAL A 29 10.98 -1.10 -20.67
N LEU A 30 11.36 -1.38 -21.94
CA LEU A 30 10.59 -0.95 -23.11
C LEU A 30 9.19 -1.58 -23.14
N SER A 31 9.08 -2.86 -22.78
CA SER A 31 7.78 -3.56 -22.73
C SER A 31 6.92 -3.06 -21.58
N LEU A 32 7.53 -2.78 -20.42
CA LEU A 32 6.86 -2.19 -19.26
C LEU A 32 6.34 -0.78 -19.58
N ALA A 33 7.13 0.05 -20.28
CA ALA A 33 6.69 1.36 -20.75
C ALA A 33 5.49 1.27 -21.70
N GLY A 34 5.51 0.29 -22.59
CA GLY A 34 4.38 0.02 -23.48
C GLY A 34 3.11 -0.36 -22.73
N ALA A 35 3.22 -1.31 -21.79
CA ALA A 35 2.08 -1.73 -20.98
C ALA A 35 1.53 -0.59 -20.10
N THR A 36 2.42 0.19 -19.49
CA THR A 36 2.04 1.37 -18.68
C THR A 36 1.27 2.40 -19.53
N LEU A 37 1.78 2.74 -20.71
CA LEU A 37 1.07 3.64 -21.62
C LEU A 37 -0.29 3.07 -22.03
N GLY A 38 -0.35 1.78 -22.40
CA GLY A 38 -1.58 1.11 -22.79
C GLY A 38 -2.63 1.10 -21.67
N MET A 39 -2.20 0.89 -20.42
CA MET A 39 -3.07 0.96 -19.25
C MET A 39 -3.63 2.39 -19.03
N ILE A 40 -2.82 3.41 -19.20
CA ILE A 40 -3.24 4.81 -19.08
C ILE A 40 -4.25 5.17 -20.16
N GLU A 41 -3.99 4.78 -21.41
CA GLU A 41 -4.87 5.04 -22.55
C GLU A 41 -6.20 4.29 -22.46
N SER A 42 -6.18 3.05 -22.00
CA SER A 42 -7.40 2.24 -21.88
C SER A 42 -8.17 2.47 -20.58
N ALA A 43 -7.55 3.11 -19.57
CA ALA A 43 -8.06 3.22 -18.20
C ALA A 43 -8.55 1.86 -17.64
N SER A 44 -7.87 0.76 -18.00
CA SER A 44 -8.24 -0.61 -17.66
C SER A 44 -7.03 -1.44 -17.29
N LEU A 45 -7.22 -2.44 -16.40
CA LEU A 45 -6.19 -3.41 -16.02
C LEU A 45 -6.31 -4.75 -16.79
N GLY A 46 -7.31 -4.91 -17.63
CA GLY A 46 -7.46 -6.11 -18.45
C GLY A 46 -6.39 -6.21 -19.55
N VAL A 47 -5.71 -7.35 -19.67
CA VAL A 47 -4.60 -7.57 -20.62
C VAL A 47 -4.97 -7.17 -22.06
N ALA A 48 -6.16 -7.58 -22.51
CA ALA A 48 -6.64 -7.23 -23.85
C ALA A 48 -6.85 -5.73 -24.03
N MET A 49 -7.40 -5.06 -22.99
CA MET A 49 -7.66 -3.61 -23.02
C MET A 49 -6.35 -2.82 -23.00
N ILE A 50 -5.41 -3.22 -22.15
CA ILE A 50 -4.06 -2.62 -22.13
C ILE A 50 -3.40 -2.75 -23.52
N GLY A 51 -3.50 -3.94 -24.12
CA GLY A 51 -2.97 -4.16 -25.47
C GLY A 51 -3.65 -3.31 -26.54
N GLN A 52 -4.97 -3.11 -26.47
CA GLN A 52 -5.72 -2.21 -27.35
C GLN A 52 -5.27 -0.75 -27.18
N GLY A 53 -5.17 -0.26 -25.94
CA GLY A 53 -4.67 1.06 -25.62
C GLY A 53 -3.25 1.29 -26.14
N LEU A 54 -2.35 0.32 -25.96
CA LEU A 54 -0.99 0.34 -26.49
C LEU A 54 -0.98 0.39 -28.03
N ALA A 55 -1.84 -0.41 -28.67
CA ALA A 55 -1.95 -0.44 -30.14
C ALA A 55 -2.39 0.91 -30.70
N LEU A 56 -3.42 1.52 -30.07
CA LEU A 56 -3.92 2.84 -30.42
C LEU A 56 -2.84 3.91 -30.24
N ALA A 57 -2.23 3.97 -29.07
CA ALA A 57 -1.22 4.97 -28.73
C ALA A 57 0.03 4.94 -29.64
N ARG A 58 0.36 3.77 -30.21
CA ARG A 58 1.57 3.57 -30.99
C ARG A 58 1.34 3.20 -32.47
N GLY A 59 0.11 3.20 -32.94
CA GLY A 59 -0.23 2.82 -34.32
C GLY A 59 0.20 1.38 -34.64
N ARG A 60 0.04 0.43 -33.72
CA ARG A 60 0.45 -0.96 -33.90
C ARG A 60 -0.76 -1.90 -34.05
N LEU A 61 -0.51 -3.09 -34.61
CA LEU A 61 -1.54 -4.12 -34.67
C LEU A 61 -1.93 -4.62 -33.28
N THR A 62 -3.22 -4.57 -32.95
CA THR A 62 -3.76 -4.93 -31.65
C THR A 62 -3.32 -6.32 -31.17
N LYS A 63 -3.36 -7.32 -32.04
CA LYS A 63 -2.94 -8.68 -31.67
C LYS A 63 -1.49 -8.79 -31.20
N HIS A 64 -0.59 -7.96 -31.78
CA HIS A 64 0.81 -7.94 -31.36
C HIS A 64 1.01 -7.20 -30.06
N ALA A 65 0.28 -6.11 -29.86
CA ALA A 65 0.30 -5.35 -28.62
C ALA A 65 -0.26 -6.15 -27.44
N VAL A 66 -1.37 -6.87 -27.63
CA VAL A 66 -1.93 -7.77 -26.61
C VAL A 66 -0.92 -8.87 -26.22
N LYS A 67 -0.30 -9.55 -27.23
CA LYS A 67 0.75 -10.53 -26.98
C LYS A 67 1.97 -9.95 -26.25
N GLN A 68 2.33 -8.70 -26.54
CA GLN A 68 3.44 -8.02 -25.85
C GLN A 68 3.13 -7.84 -24.37
N VAL A 69 1.92 -7.39 -24.03
CA VAL A 69 1.47 -7.21 -22.63
C VAL A 69 1.41 -8.55 -21.92
N ASP A 70 0.81 -9.56 -22.55
CA ASP A 70 0.72 -10.91 -22.00
C ASP A 70 2.10 -11.52 -21.68
N ARG A 71 3.05 -11.42 -22.61
CA ARG A 71 4.43 -11.87 -22.39
C ARG A 71 5.18 -11.08 -21.33
N LEU A 72 4.88 -9.80 -21.14
CA LEU A 72 5.45 -9.01 -20.07
C LEU A 72 4.97 -9.52 -18.70
N LEU A 73 3.66 -9.71 -18.55
CA LEU A 73 3.05 -10.12 -17.28
C LEU A 73 3.39 -11.56 -16.89
N SER A 74 3.60 -12.43 -17.87
CA SER A 74 4.02 -13.82 -17.65
C SER A 74 5.54 -14.03 -17.62
N ASN A 75 6.33 -12.95 -17.63
CA ASN A 75 7.80 -13.05 -17.69
C ASN A 75 8.41 -13.33 -16.31
N PRO A 76 8.92 -14.54 -16.04
CA PRO A 76 9.52 -14.89 -14.75
C PRO A 76 10.81 -14.11 -14.43
N GLY A 77 11.38 -13.43 -15.43
CA GLY A 77 12.56 -12.62 -15.22
C GLY A 77 12.26 -11.19 -14.74
N ILE A 78 11.00 -10.86 -14.43
CA ILE A 78 10.63 -9.63 -13.75
C ILE A 78 10.39 -9.95 -12.29
N ASP A 79 11.39 -9.66 -11.47
CA ASP A 79 11.29 -9.75 -10.02
C ASP A 79 10.69 -8.47 -9.46
N VAL A 80 9.41 -8.53 -9.08
CA VAL A 80 8.68 -7.37 -8.54
C VAL A 80 9.31 -6.91 -7.22
N ASP A 81 9.82 -7.84 -6.41
CA ASP A 81 10.40 -7.52 -5.11
C ASP A 81 11.70 -6.73 -5.26
N ALA A 82 12.54 -7.10 -6.23
CA ALA A 82 13.71 -6.31 -6.58
C ALA A 82 13.35 -4.88 -7.02
N LEU A 83 12.25 -4.70 -7.76
CA LEU A 83 11.81 -3.38 -8.18
C LEU A 83 11.31 -2.50 -7.03
N LEU A 84 10.83 -3.07 -5.93
CA LEU A 84 10.39 -2.31 -4.77
C LEU A 84 11.51 -1.51 -4.11
N VAL A 85 12.75 -1.98 -4.21
CA VAL A 85 13.95 -1.29 -3.69
C VAL A 85 14.10 0.12 -4.29
N HIS A 86 13.69 0.31 -5.53
CA HIS A 86 13.71 1.62 -6.21
C HIS A 86 12.36 2.33 -6.14
N TRP A 87 11.27 1.58 -6.23
CA TRP A 87 9.92 2.14 -6.22
C TRP A 87 9.57 2.81 -4.91
N VAL A 88 9.81 2.14 -3.77
CA VAL A 88 9.41 2.66 -2.46
C VAL A 88 10.16 3.95 -2.10
N PRO A 89 11.50 4.06 -2.22
CA PRO A 89 12.20 5.32 -2.01
C PRO A 89 11.73 6.44 -2.94
N TYR A 90 11.46 6.14 -4.20
CA TYR A 90 10.93 7.12 -5.16
C TYR A 90 9.56 7.66 -4.71
N VAL A 91 8.64 6.79 -4.30
CA VAL A 91 7.29 7.19 -3.84
C VAL A 91 7.35 7.93 -2.51
N VAL A 92 8.18 7.49 -1.59
CA VAL A 92 8.39 8.14 -0.28
C VAL A 92 9.03 9.53 -0.48
N GLY A 93 10.00 9.66 -1.38
CA GLY A 93 10.69 10.90 -1.67
C GLY A 93 11.39 11.46 -0.43
N SER A 94 11.28 12.77 -0.20
CA SER A 94 11.92 13.47 0.92
C SER A 94 11.11 13.46 2.22
N ARG A 95 10.08 12.62 2.35
CA ARG A 95 9.24 12.59 3.55
C ARG A 95 9.98 11.95 4.72
N SER A 96 9.99 12.63 5.86
CA SER A 96 10.50 12.09 7.13
C SER A 96 9.47 11.25 7.89
N SER A 97 8.21 11.29 7.47
CA SER A 97 7.10 10.52 8.06
C SER A 97 6.05 10.21 7.01
N ILE A 98 5.55 8.98 7.02
CA ILE A 98 4.50 8.50 6.11
C ILE A 98 3.38 7.81 6.88
N THR A 99 2.18 7.88 6.34
CA THR A 99 1.04 7.08 6.80
C THR A 99 0.68 6.08 5.72
N VAL A 100 0.61 4.81 6.08
CA VAL A 100 0.41 3.68 5.18
C VAL A 100 -0.88 2.97 5.56
N ALA A 101 -1.80 2.87 4.62
CA ALA A 101 -2.98 2.03 4.77
C ALA A 101 -2.62 0.58 4.47
N MET A 102 -3.09 -0.34 5.33
CA MET A 102 -2.98 -1.79 5.13
C MET A 102 -4.37 -2.38 4.97
N ASP A 103 -4.59 -3.09 3.88
CA ASP A 103 -5.90 -3.65 3.56
C ASP A 103 -5.78 -4.95 2.77
N TRP A 104 -6.79 -5.83 2.95
CA TRP A 104 -6.97 -7.05 2.18
C TRP A 104 -8.07 -6.86 1.13
N THR A 105 -7.78 -7.25 -0.10
CA THR A 105 -8.74 -7.23 -1.21
C THR A 105 -8.85 -8.62 -1.82
N SER A 106 -10.06 -9.17 -1.87
CA SER A 106 -10.33 -10.48 -2.48
C SER A 106 -10.73 -10.33 -3.94
N PHE A 107 -10.21 -11.22 -4.77
CA PHE A 107 -10.55 -11.40 -6.18
C PHE A 107 -11.19 -12.79 -6.33
N ASP A 108 -12.45 -12.89 -5.92
CA ASP A 108 -13.14 -14.18 -5.78
C ASP A 108 -13.24 -14.96 -7.09
N ALA A 109 -13.38 -14.25 -8.23
CA ALA A 109 -13.42 -14.86 -9.56
C ALA A 109 -12.11 -15.61 -9.91
N ASP A 110 -10.98 -15.16 -9.36
CA ASP A 110 -9.66 -15.73 -9.65
C ASP A 110 -9.15 -16.60 -8.48
N GLY A 111 -9.91 -16.73 -7.40
CA GLY A 111 -9.50 -17.45 -6.20
C GLY A 111 -8.28 -16.83 -5.51
N GLN A 112 -8.04 -15.55 -5.70
CA GLN A 112 -6.88 -14.82 -5.18
C GLN A 112 -7.28 -13.75 -4.17
N THR A 113 -6.37 -13.46 -3.27
CA THR A 113 -6.51 -12.36 -2.30
C THR A 113 -5.18 -11.63 -2.16
N THR A 114 -5.23 -10.32 -2.14
CA THR A 114 -4.04 -9.45 -2.05
C THR A 114 -4.07 -8.65 -0.77
N ILE A 115 -2.99 -8.69 0.00
CA ILE A 115 -2.70 -7.68 1.01
C ILE A 115 -1.88 -6.56 0.38
N MET A 116 -2.27 -5.32 0.63
CA MET A 116 -1.63 -4.15 0.06
C MET A 116 -1.28 -3.14 1.15
N LEU A 117 -0.08 -2.59 1.05
CA LEU A 117 0.40 -1.44 1.81
C LEU A 117 0.45 -0.24 0.87
N SER A 118 -0.33 0.81 1.18
CA SER A 118 -0.47 1.97 0.32
C SER A 118 -0.19 3.27 1.06
N LEU A 119 0.66 4.12 0.50
CA LEU A 119 0.93 5.45 1.01
C LEU A 119 -0.31 6.33 0.90
N LEU A 120 -0.78 6.88 2.02
CA LEU A 120 -1.84 7.87 2.03
C LEU A 120 -1.29 9.24 1.67
N CYS A 121 -1.83 9.83 0.61
CA CYS A 121 -1.42 11.13 0.09
C CYS A 121 -2.54 12.16 0.23
N SER A 122 -2.17 13.45 0.31
CA SER A 122 -3.12 14.58 0.46
C SER A 122 -4.05 14.77 -0.74
N HIS A 123 -3.71 14.20 -1.90
CA HIS A 123 -4.52 14.32 -3.14
C HIS A 123 -5.64 13.26 -3.25
N GLY A 124 -5.99 12.59 -2.14
CA GLY A 124 -7.17 11.73 -2.06
C GLY A 124 -7.02 10.32 -2.65
N ARG A 125 -5.84 9.93 -3.14
CA ARG A 125 -5.55 8.58 -3.61
C ARG A 125 -4.40 7.97 -2.83
N ALA A 126 -4.50 6.67 -2.54
CA ALA A 126 -3.40 5.91 -1.97
C ALA A 126 -2.49 5.38 -3.09
N THR A 127 -1.17 5.44 -2.87
CA THR A 127 -0.17 4.92 -3.81
C THR A 127 0.38 3.61 -3.27
N PRO A 128 0.27 2.48 -4.00
CA PRO A 128 0.84 1.21 -3.56
C PRO A 128 2.34 1.31 -3.29
N LEU A 129 2.78 0.81 -2.15
CA LEU A 129 4.19 0.68 -1.78
C LEU A 129 4.67 -0.76 -1.90
N ALA A 130 3.95 -1.69 -1.27
CA ALA A 130 4.25 -3.11 -1.32
C ALA A 130 2.94 -3.91 -1.27
N TRP A 131 2.95 -5.10 -1.84
CA TRP A 131 1.79 -6.01 -1.83
C TRP A 131 2.23 -7.45 -1.92
N LEU A 132 1.33 -8.35 -1.52
CA LEU A 132 1.48 -9.78 -1.68
C LEU A 132 0.14 -10.39 -2.11
N THR A 133 0.14 -11.10 -3.22
CA THR A 133 -1.03 -11.84 -3.71
C THR A 133 -0.85 -13.32 -3.42
N VAL A 134 -1.87 -13.93 -2.85
CA VAL A 134 -1.87 -15.34 -2.47
C VAL A 134 -3.17 -16.00 -2.91
N GLU A 135 -3.18 -17.32 -3.03
CA GLU A 135 -4.41 -18.07 -3.22
C GLU A 135 -5.29 -17.95 -1.97
N THR A 136 -6.57 -17.64 -2.15
CA THR A 136 -7.53 -17.47 -1.04
C THR A 136 -7.60 -18.71 -0.16
N ALA A 137 -7.46 -19.89 -0.74
CA ALA A 137 -7.43 -21.17 -0.01
C ALA A 137 -6.26 -21.27 0.98
N THR A 138 -5.16 -20.57 0.75
CA THR A 138 -3.97 -20.59 1.62
C THR A 138 -4.04 -19.62 2.79
N LEU A 139 -5.06 -18.76 2.84
CA LEU A 139 -5.21 -17.76 3.91
C LEU A 139 -5.61 -18.37 5.26
N LYS A 140 -6.24 -19.54 5.25
CA LYS A 140 -6.68 -20.19 6.47
C LYS A 140 -5.46 -20.42 7.38
N ASP A 141 -5.53 -19.90 8.59
CA ASP A 141 -4.50 -20.02 9.65
C ASP A 141 -3.13 -19.39 9.32
N ARG A 142 -2.95 -18.77 8.12
CA ARG A 142 -1.71 -18.15 7.69
C ARG A 142 -1.81 -16.67 7.37
N ARG A 143 -2.97 -16.08 7.58
CA ARG A 143 -3.23 -14.67 7.27
C ARG A 143 -2.21 -13.74 7.93
N ASN A 144 -1.93 -13.95 9.21
CA ASN A 144 -0.98 -13.14 9.98
C ASN A 144 0.46 -13.27 9.46
N ASP A 145 0.84 -14.46 8.94
CA ASP A 145 2.17 -14.66 8.36
C ASP A 145 2.37 -13.80 7.10
N TYR A 146 1.36 -13.70 6.25
CA TYR A 146 1.39 -12.85 5.07
C TYR A 146 1.38 -11.35 5.44
N GLU A 147 0.62 -10.95 6.46
CA GLU A 147 0.61 -9.60 7.01
C GLU A 147 2.01 -9.20 7.50
N TYR A 148 2.65 -10.10 8.25
CA TYR A 148 4.02 -9.91 8.70
C TYR A 148 5.00 -9.81 7.53
N GLN A 149 4.92 -10.72 6.58
CA GLN A 149 5.82 -10.77 5.43
C GLN A 149 5.80 -9.48 4.61
N VAL A 150 4.63 -8.91 4.33
CA VAL A 150 4.53 -7.66 3.55
C VAL A 150 5.03 -6.45 4.33
N LEU A 151 4.87 -6.43 5.67
CA LEU A 151 5.37 -5.37 6.53
C LEU A 151 6.90 -5.39 6.63
N VAL A 152 7.50 -6.58 6.80
CA VAL A 152 8.97 -6.76 6.80
C VAL A 152 9.54 -6.32 5.46
N ARG A 153 8.95 -6.76 4.34
CA ARG A 153 9.36 -6.33 3.00
C ARG A 153 9.33 -4.80 2.85
N LEU A 154 8.29 -4.13 3.33
CA LEU A 154 8.26 -2.67 3.33
C LEU A 154 9.40 -2.08 4.16
N ALA A 155 9.65 -2.62 5.36
CA ALA A 155 10.70 -2.12 6.24
C ALA A 155 12.10 -2.24 5.62
N GLU A 156 12.37 -3.32 4.89
CA GLU A 156 13.65 -3.58 4.22
C GLU A 156 13.97 -2.57 3.10
N VAL A 157 12.94 -2.05 2.44
CA VAL A 157 13.11 -1.15 1.28
C VAL A 157 12.87 0.34 1.61
N LEU A 158 12.49 0.66 2.85
CA LEU A 158 12.26 2.02 3.28
C LEU A 158 13.58 2.80 3.42
N PRO A 159 13.63 4.08 3.02
CA PRO A 159 14.77 4.94 3.32
C PRO A 159 14.99 5.07 4.84
N ALA A 160 16.25 5.13 5.24
CA ALA A 160 16.60 5.26 6.65
C ALA A 160 15.99 6.53 7.29
N GLY A 161 15.52 6.41 8.52
CA GLY A 161 14.99 7.54 9.29
C GLY A 161 13.54 7.93 8.98
N VAL A 162 12.87 7.27 8.04
CA VAL A 162 11.44 7.50 7.76
C VAL A 162 10.59 6.88 8.85
N ARG A 163 9.78 7.69 9.52
CA ARG A 163 8.79 7.20 10.49
C ARG A 163 7.54 6.71 9.75
N VAL A 164 7.11 5.50 10.08
CA VAL A 164 5.95 4.86 9.47
C VAL A 164 4.82 4.77 10.47
N ARG A 165 3.60 5.11 10.03
CA ARG A 165 2.36 4.84 10.74
C ARG A 165 1.47 3.96 9.89
N ILE A 166 1.16 2.78 10.39
CA ILE A 166 0.21 1.86 9.75
C ILE A 166 -1.21 2.22 10.18
N VAL A 167 -2.12 2.29 9.23
CA VAL A 167 -3.56 2.46 9.47
C VAL A 167 -4.27 1.24 8.89
N ALA A 168 -5.05 0.55 9.70
CA ALA A 168 -5.79 -0.62 9.26
C ALA A 168 -7.16 -0.74 9.95
N ASP A 169 -8.02 -1.56 9.38
CA ASP A 169 -9.35 -1.79 9.91
C ASP A 169 -9.33 -2.77 11.10
N ARG A 170 -10.52 -3.06 11.65
CA ARG A 170 -10.69 -4.00 12.78
C ARG A 170 -10.34 -5.46 12.46
N GLY A 171 -10.18 -5.81 11.18
CA GLY A 171 -9.79 -7.14 10.73
C GLY A 171 -8.37 -7.51 11.13
N PHE A 172 -7.52 -6.50 11.33
CA PHE A 172 -6.12 -6.62 11.73
C PHE A 172 -5.88 -6.58 13.25
N GLY A 173 -6.92 -6.74 14.05
CA GLY A 173 -6.86 -6.68 15.51
C GLY A 173 -6.23 -7.91 16.15
N ASP A 174 -4.91 -8.11 15.98
CA ASP A 174 -4.14 -9.21 16.58
C ASP A 174 -2.98 -8.69 17.45
N GLN A 175 -2.84 -9.25 18.66
CA GLN A 175 -1.77 -8.88 19.59
C GLN A 175 -0.36 -9.18 19.05
N LYS A 176 -0.20 -10.25 18.25
CA LYS A 176 1.08 -10.59 17.63
C LYS A 176 1.47 -9.51 16.63
N LEU A 177 0.52 -9.05 15.79
CA LEU A 177 0.76 -7.96 14.85
C LEU A 177 1.19 -6.67 15.55
N TYR A 178 0.54 -6.33 16.69
CA TYR A 178 0.92 -5.14 17.46
C TYR A 178 2.36 -5.20 17.96
N ARG A 179 2.80 -6.36 18.48
CA ARG A 179 4.19 -6.55 18.91
C ARG A 179 5.17 -6.41 17.74
N VAL A 180 4.87 -7.02 16.60
CA VAL A 180 5.68 -6.89 15.39
C VAL A 180 5.83 -5.43 15.01
N LEU A 181 4.74 -4.68 14.95
CA LEU A 181 4.78 -3.26 14.58
C LEU A 181 5.59 -2.43 15.57
N THR A 182 5.40 -2.64 16.89
CA THR A 182 6.05 -1.81 17.91
C THR A 182 7.45 -2.25 18.26
N ASP A 183 7.66 -3.56 18.46
CA ASP A 183 8.87 -4.10 19.07
C ASP A 183 9.92 -4.47 18.02
N GLU A 184 9.49 -4.94 16.85
CA GLU A 184 10.40 -5.36 15.78
C GLU A 184 10.62 -4.26 14.74
N LEU A 185 9.54 -3.75 14.15
CA LEU A 185 9.61 -2.79 13.04
C LEU A 185 9.69 -1.33 13.50
N LYS A 186 9.37 -1.02 14.75
CA LYS A 186 9.32 0.35 15.30
C LYS A 186 8.37 1.27 14.53
N PHE A 187 7.28 0.70 14.02
CA PHE A 187 6.23 1.42 13.34
C PHE A 187 5.15 1.86 14.33
N ASP A 188 4.67 3.09 14.20
CA ASP A 188 3.43 3.53 14.85
C ASP A 188 2.24 2.86 14.15
N PHE A 189 1.13 2.67 14.87
CA PHE A 189 -0.09 2.17 14.22
C PHE A 189 -1.36 2.79 14.77
N VAL A 190 -2.39 2.80 13.95
CA VAL A 190 -3.78 3.14 14.29
C VAL A 190 -4.66 2.04 13.70
N ILE A 191 -5.03 1.08 14.52
CA ILE A 191 -5.86 -0.05 14.10
C ILE A 191 -7.17 0.01 14.88
N ARG A 192 -8.29 -0.13 14.18
CA ARG A 192 -9.61 -0.11 14.81
C ARG A 192 -9.82 -1.37 15.63
N PHE A 193 -10.19 -1.24 16.90
CA PHE A 193 -10.54 -2.38 17.74
C PHE A 193 -11.94 -2.94 17.45
N ARG A 194 -12.12 -4.22 17.70
CA ARG A 194 -13.43 -4.84 17.82
C ARG A 194 -14.04 -4.44 19.15
N GLY A 195 -15.37 -4.18 19.22
CA GLY A 195 -16.04 -3.63 20.40
C GLY A 195 -16.05 -4.50 21.66
N ASN A 196 -15.48 -5.71 21.61
CA ASN A 196 -15.40 -6.66 22.73
C ASN A 196 -13.98 -6.79 23.30
N ILE A 197 -13.06 -5.90 22.96
CA ILE A 197 -11.68 -5.95 23.47
C ILE A 197 -11.56 -5.03 24.69
N LEU A 198 -11.08 -5.57 25.80
CA LEU A 198 -10.73 -4.80 26.99
C LEU A 198 -9.39 -4.10 26.76
N VAL A 199 -9.37 -2.78 26.82
CA VAL A 199 -8.17 -1.98 26.64
C VAL A 199 -7.78 -1.34 27.95
N THR A 200 -6.55 -1.58 28.42
CA THR A 200 -6.00 -0.92 29.60
C THR A 200 -5.10 0.24 29.15
N ALA A 201 -5.44 1.46 29.53
CA ALA A 201 -4.60 2.61 29.25
C ALA A 201 -3.35 2.62 30.14
N ALA A 202 -2.17 2.80 29.56
CA ALA A 202 -0.89 2.85 30.29
C ALA A 202 -0.73 4.13 31.15
N THR A 203 -1.65 5.08 31.09
CA THR A 203 -1.59 6.38 31.80
C THR A 203 -2.36 6.42 33.10
N ALA A 204 -2.44 5.32 33.85
CA ALA A 204 -2.87 5.40 35.25
C ALA A 204 -1.72 5.95 36.13
N ARG A 205 -1.43 7.25 36.05
CA ARG A 205 -0.77 7.94 37.16
C ARG A 205 -1.70 7.88 38.35
N HIS A 206 -1.22 7.29 39.44
CA HIS A 206 -1.75 7.25 40.79
C HIS A 206 -2.91 8.21 41.05
N GLY A 207 -4.10 7.67 41.21
CA GLY A 207 -5.25 8.37 41.73
C GLY A 207 -6.47 7.46 41.68
N ARG A 208 -6.86 6.88 42.82
CA ARG A 208 -8.12 6.16 43.17
C ARG A 208 -8.79 5.39 42.01
N ARG A 209 -8.88 4.08 42.17
CA ARG A 209 -9.78 3.21 41.39
C ARG A 209 -11.19 3.81 41.35
N PRO A 210 -11.82 4.03 40.17
CA PRO A 210 -13.26 4.15 40.12
C PRO A 210 -13.84 2.74 40.32
N SER A 211 -14.70 2.60 41.28
CA SER A 211 -15.58 1.45 41.45
C SER A 211 -16.71 1.63 40.41
N GLY A 212 -16.74 0.83 39.40
CA GLY A 212 -17.80 0.81 38.39
C GLY A 212 -17.27 0.34 37.06
N SER A 213 -17.92 -0.65 36.48
CA SER A 213 -17.69 -1.10 35.12
C SER A 213 -18.12 0.01 34.16
N GLU A 214 -17.26 0.97 33.88
CA GLU A 214 -17.45 1.91 32.82
C GLU A 214 -17.09 1.22 31.52
N GLN A 215 -18.09 0.96 30.73
CA GLN A 215 -17.98 0.50 29.36
C GLN A 215 -17.41 1.68 28.55
N VAL A 216 -16.09 1.70 28.43
CA VAL A 216 -15.41 2.70 27.61
C VAL A 216 -15.67 2.32 26.17
N ASP A 217 -16.50 3.09 25.47
CA ASP A 217 -16.65 3.00 24.04
C ASP A 217 -15.25 3.07 23.40
N ALA A 218 -14.88 2.02 22.66
CA ALA A 218 -13.54 1.76 22.16
C ALA A 218 -13.12 2.77 21.08
N HIS A 219 -12.87 3.99 21.47
CA HIS A 219 -12.22 5.04 20.68
C HIS A 219 -10.86 5.46 21.28
N ALA A 220 -10.26 4.58 22.10
CA ALA A 220 -8.95 4.87 22.67
C ALA A 220 -7.85 4.64 21.63
N CYS A 221 -7.24 5.71 21.14
CA CYS A 221 -5.92 5.69 20.52
C CYS A 221 -4.90 5.23 21.60
N CYS A 222 -4.48 3.98 21.52
CA CYS A 222 -3.39 3.47 22.34
C CYS A 222 -2.03 3.78 21.71
N ALA A 223 -1.66 5.06 21.67
CA ALA A 223 -0.28 5.50 21.58
C ALA A 223 -0.13 6.72 22.46
N ALA A 224 0.84 6.68 23.37
CA ALA A 224 1.18 7.88 24.14
C ALA A 224 1.54 9.00 23.17
N PRO A 225 0.94 10.19 23.26
CA PRO A 225 1.16 11.25 22.29
C PRO A 225 2.58 11.80 22.46
N ARG A 226 3.48 11.41 21.54
CA ARG A 226 4.82 12.01 21.45
C ARG A 226 4.82 13.30 20.60
N SER A 227 3.66 13.71 20.04
CA SER A 227 3.56 15.02 19.35
C SER A 227 2.12 15.56 19.32
N PRO A 228 1.94 16.91 19.34
CA PRO A 228 0.64 17.58 19.27
C PRO A 228 -0.16 17.29 17.99
N LEU A 229 0.49 16.91 16.90
CA LEU A 229 -0.13 16.57 15.61
C LEU A 229 -1.03 15.31 15.68
N LEU A 230 -0.76 14.39 16.60
CA LEU A 230 -1.56 13.19 16.82
C LEU A 230 -2.95 13.49 17.39
N ALA A 231 -3.05 14.50 18.24
CA ALA A 231 -4.32 14.95 18.83
C ALA A 231 -5.25 15.60 17.80
N ILE A 232 -4.69 16.32 16.82
CA ILE A 232 -5.46 17.00 15.77
C ILE A 232 -5.97 16.01 14.72
N GLN A 233 -5.20 14.99 14.36
CA GLN A 233 -5.61 13.98 13.37
C GLN A 233 -6.67 13.02 13.90
N SER A 234 -6.64 12.64 15.18
CA SER A 234 -7.70 11.86 15.81
C SER A 234 -9.01 12.64 15.91
N ALA A 235 -8.97 13.95 16.14
CA ALA A 235 -10.14 14.84 16.14
C ALA A 235 -10.75 15.01 14.74
N LEU A 236 -9.95 15.09 13.69
CA LEU A 236 -10.41 15.19 12.30
C LEU A 236 -11.07 13.87 11.82
N TRP A 237 -10.57 12.73 12.26
CA TRP A 237 -11.16 11.43 11.92
C TRP A 237 -12.50 11.19 12.61
N CYS A 238 -12.68 11.64 13.85
CA CYS A 238 -13.96 11.65 14.56
C CYS A 238 -14.98 12.62 13.93
N ALA A 239 -14.53 13.77 13.42
CA ALA A 239 -15.40 14.78 12.83
C ALA A 239 -15.96 14.35 11.46
N CYS A 240 -15.20 13.58 10.68
CA CYS A 240 -15.62 13.08 9.36
C CYS A 240 -16.79 12.06 9.46
N ARG A 241 -16.96 11.40 10.61
CA ARG A 241 -17.99 10.37 10.84
C ARG A 241 -19.35 10.90 11.30
N ARG A 242 -19.47 12.18 11.63
CA ARG A 242 -20.75 12.79 12.05
C ARG A 242 -21.57 13.36 10.89
N ARG A 243 -21.13 13.14 9.63
CA ARG A 243 -21.80 13.65 8.43
C ARG A 243 -22.28 12.57 7.45
N THR A 244 -22.41 11.32 7.89
CA THR A 244 -23.12 10.27 7.13
C THR A 244 -24.15 9.58 8.01
#